data_1a449e21867181f1daadb41df619ded9
#
_entry.id   1a449e21867181f1daadb41df619ded9
#
_cell.length_a   1.000
_cell.length_b   1.000
_cell.length_c   1.000
_cell.angle_alpha   90.00
_cell.angle_beta   90.00
_cell.angle_gamma   90.00
#
_symmetry.space_group_name_H-M   'P 1'
#
loop_
_entity.id
_entity.type
_entity.pdbx_description
1 polymer ?
#
loop_
_entity_poly.entity_id
_entity_poly.type
_entity_poly.pdbx_seq_one_letter_code
_entity_poly.pdbx_strand_id
1 'polypeptide(L)'
;MDNYLDLMRARREQILERFYAALDRAGRPHDAASLIAVSKTVGVDETVAAIQAGYRHFAENRPQELVRKLTGLAEHPELPEVRFDMIGNLQTNKINAVLGSAELIHSVGSLHLAQAISSRAVRKIEAGELSGPQRVLIEVNVSGEESKGGVAPDKLRELIAQLAQLKNIRIKGLMT
;
A
#
# COMPACT_ATOMS: atom_id res chain seq x y z
N MET A 1 -24.83 13.60 -2.74
CA MET A 1 -23.54 13.07 -3.29
C MET A 1 -22.74 14.15 -4.01
N ASP A 2 -23.37 15.02 -4.81
CA ASP A 2 -22.64 16.05 -5.58
C ASP A 2 -21.75 16.96 -4.72
N ASN A 3 -22.26 17.42 -3.57
CA ASN A 3 -21.47 18.27 -2.67
C ASN A 3 -20.21 17.57 -2.09
N TYR A 4 -20.25 16.24 -1.88
CA TYR A 4 -19.08 15.50 -1.38
C TYR A 4 -18.01 15.33 -2.46
N LEU A 5 -18.42 15.02 -3.69
CA LEU A 5 -17.50 14.91 -4.83
C LEU A 5 -16.80 16.24 -5.12
N ASP A 6 -17.52 17.36 -5.10
CA ASP A 6 -16.94 18.69 -5.32
C ASP A 6 -15.96 19.07 -4.19
N LEU A 7 -16.32 18.72 -2.95
CA LEU A 7 -15.39 18.86 -1.82
C LEU A 7 -14.11 18.05 -2.03
N MET A 8 -14.23 16.79 -2.47
CA MET A 8 -13.08 15.92 -2.73
C MET A 8 -12.19 16.48 -3.86
N ARG A 9 -12.79 17.01 -4.93
CA ARG A 9 -12.06 17.66 -6.03
C ARG A 9 -11.27 18.88 -5.53
N ALA A 10 -11.93 19.79 -4.81
CA ALA A 10 -11.29 20.99 -4.28
C ALA A 10 -10.15 20.64 -3.29
N ARG A 11 -10.37 19.66 -2.41
CA ARG A 11 -9.33 19.19 -1.48
C ARG A 11 -8.14 18.56 -2.19
N ARG A 12 -8.39 17.74 -3.21
CA ARG A 12 -7.34 17.12 -4.00
C ARG A 12 -6.49 18.17 -4.70
N GLU A 13 -7.10 19.19 -5.30
CA GLU A 13 -6.40 20.30 -5.97
C GLU A 13 -5.48 21.04 -5.00
N GLN A 14 -5.98 21.42 -3.82
CA GLN A 14 -5.18 22.05 -2.76
C GLN A 14 -4.00 21.18 -2.29
N ILE A 15 -4.22 19.87 -2.17
CA ILE A 15 -3.16 18.93 -1.77
C ILE A 15 -2.10 18.84 -2.85
N LEU A 16 -2.50 18.70 -4.12
CA LEU A 16 -1.57 18.61 -5.25
C LEU A 16 -0.77 19.91 -5.45
N GLU A 17 -1.38 21.06 -5.30
CA GLU A 17 -0.69 22.34 -5.35
C GLU A 17 0.45 22.39 -4.31
N ARG A 18 0.13 22.06 -3.05
CA ARG A 18 1.13 22.02 -1.98
C ARG A 18 2.19 20.95 -2.20
N PHE A 19 1.80 19.80 -2.73
CA PHE A 19 2.69 18.68 -3.02
C PHE A 19 3.71 19.05 -4.10
N TYR A 20 3.26 19.58 -5.23
CA TYR A 20 4.15 20.00 -6.32
C TYR A 20 5.02 21.19 -5.93
N ALA A 21 4.47 22.18 -5.23
CA ALA A 21 5.26 23.30 -4.72
C ALA A 21 6.38 22.83 -3.76
N ALA A 22 6.18 21.74 -3.01
CA ALA A 22 7.22 21.16 -2.18
C ALA A 22 8.31 20.46 -2.99
N LEU A 23 7.96 19.76 -4.06
CA LEU A 23 8.92 19.14 -4.99
C LEU A 23 9.74 20.20 -5.70
N ASP A 24 9.10 21.27 -6.19
CA ASP A 24 9.77 22.39 -6.87
C ASP A 24 10.79 23.07 -5.94
N ARG A 25 10.40 23.37 -4.69
CA ARG A 25 11.33 23.94 -3.69
C ARG A 25 12.51 23.03 -3.38
N ALA A 26 12.33 21.71 -3.50
CA ALA A 26 13.38 20.72 -3.30
C ALA A 26 14.21 20.45 -4.56
N GLY A 27 13.92 21.13 -5.68
CA GLY A 27 14.56 20.88 -6.98
C GLY A 27 14.35 19.46 -7.52
N ARG A 28 13.20 18.83 -7.18
CA ARG A 28 12.88 17.45 -7.57
C ARG A 28 11.81 17.43 -8.66
N PRO A 29 11.88 16.50 -9.62
CA PRO A 29 10.83 16.36 -10.62
C PRO A 29 9.52 15.89 -9.98
N HIS A 30 8.38 16.20 -10.61
CA HIS A 30 7.05 15.95 -10.08
C HIS A 30 6.72 14.44 -9.91
N ASP A 31 7.43 13.55 -10.58
CA ASP A 31 7.33 12.09 -10.45
C ASP A 31 8.26 11.49 -9.38
N ALA A 32 9.06 12.34 -8.68
CA ALA A 32 9.98 11.89 -7.64
C ALA A 32 9.28 11.40 -6.37
N ALA A 33 7.99 11.68 -6.21
CA ALA A 33 7.15 11.17 -5.13
C ALA A 33 5.73 10.91 -5.63
N SER A 34 4.97 10.11 -4.89
CA SER A 34 3.58 9.76 -5.22
C SER A 34 2.66 10.05 -4.05
N LEU A 35 1.47 10.57 -4.35
CA LEU A 35 0.41 10.77 -3.36
C LEU A 35 -0.41 9.49 -3.23
N ILE A 36 -0.56 9.00 -2.00
CA ILE A 36 -1.41 7.85 -1.66
C ILE A 36 -2.58 8.33 -0.81
N ALA A 37 -3.81 8.03 -1.24
CA ALA A 37 -5.03 8.33 -0.49
C ALA A 37 -5.31 7.19 0.50
N VAL A 38 -5.16 7.46 1.81
CA VAL A 38 -5.45 6.48 2.85
C VAL A 38 -6.94 6.44 3.12
N SER A 39 -7.60 5.32 2.78
CA SER A 39 -9.06 5.16 2.84
C SER A 39 -9.58 4.35 4.05
N LYS A 40 -8.75 4.13 5.06
CA LYS A 40 -9.03 3.24 6.22
C LYS A 40 -10.30 3.54 7.03
N THR A 41 -10.85 4.75 6.91
CA THR A 41 -12.00 5.21 7.71
C THR A 41 -13.24 5.50 6.88
N VAL A 42 -13.21 5.24 5.58
CA VAL A 42 -14.30 5.53 4.65
C VAL A 42 -14.80 4.25 3.97
N GLY A 43 -16.02 4.29 3.43
CA GLY A 43 -16.65 3.16 2.74
C GLY A 43 -16.33 3.08 1.25
N VAL A 44 -17.12 2.26 0.54
CA VAL A 44 -17.01 2.09 -0.92
C VAL A 44 -17.46 3.38 -1.62
N ASP A 45 -18.59 3.96 -1.23
CA ASP A 45 -19.17 5.14 -1.88
C ASP A 45 -18.21 6.35 -1.83
N GLU A 46 -17.59 6.60 -0.67
CA GLU A 46 -16.61 7.66 -0.53
C GLU A 46 -15.33 7.36 -1.33
N THR A 47 -14.97 6.08 -1.47
CA THR A 47 -13.84 5.67 -2.33
C THR A 47 -14.18 5.89 -3.80
N VAL A 48 -15.39 5.58 -4.25
CA VAL A 48 -15.91 5.90 -5.60
C VAL A 48 -15.82 7.39 -5.86
N ALA A 49 -16.32 8.23 -4.93
CA ALA A 49 -16.24 9.68 -5.06
C ALA A 49 -14.77 10.18 -5.14
N ALA A 50 -13.86 9.59 -4.37
CA ALA A 50 -12.43 9.92 -4.46
C ALA A 50 -11.83 9.53 -5.82
N ILE A 51 -12.21 8.38 -6.39
CA ILE A 51 -11.79 7.97 -7.74
C ILE A 51 -12.31 8.95 -8.79
N GLN A 52 -13.58 9.34 -8.70
CA GLN A 52 -14.21 10.34 -9.58
C GLN A 52 -13.56 11.74 -9.42
N ALA A 53 -13.08 12.06 -8.22
CA ALA A 53 -12.29 13.28 -7.97
C ALA A 53 -10.85 13.21 -8.51
N GLY A 54 -10.41 12.04 -9.02
CA GLY A 54 -9.12 11.87 -9.70
C GLY A 54 -8.02 11.19 -8.88
N TYR A 55 -8.32 10.66 -7.68
CA TYR A 55 -7.37 9.80 -6.99
C TYR A 55 -7.25 8.44 -7.72
N ARG A 56 -6.02 7.88 -7.74
CA ARG A 56 -5.72 6.61 -8.45
C ARG A 56 -4.92 5.63 -7.60
N HIS A 57 -4.35 6.09 -6.51
CA HIS A 57 -3.55 5.27 -5.60
C HIS A 57 -4.10 5.39 -4.18
N PHE A 58 -4.53 4.27 -3.64
CA PHE A 58 -5.15 4.15 -2.33
C PHE A 58 -4.33 3.26 -1.40
N ALA A 59 -4.59 3.36 -0.10
CA ALA A 59 -4.01 2.44 0.87
C ALA A 59 -5.00 2.08 1.98
N GLU A 60 -4.90 0.84 2.44
CA GLU A 60 -5.72 0.28 3.51
C GLU A 60 -4.88 -0.26 4.68
N ASN A 61 -5.46 -0.16 5.88
CA ASN A 61 -4.84 -0.70 7.10
C ASN A 61 -5.29 -2.13 7.40
N ARG A 62 -6.46 -2.55 6.93
CA ARG A 62 -7.08 -3.83 7.29
C ARG A 62 -7.33 -4.67 6.04
N PRO A 63 -6.84 -5.92 5.97
CA PRO A 63 -7.07 -6.80 4.84
C PRO A 63 -8.54 -6.99 4.47
N GLN A 64 -9.43 -7.04 5.46
CA GLN A 64 -10.86 -7.19 5.22
C GLN A 64 -11.46 -5.95 4.53
N GLU A 65 -11.01 -4.75 4.91
CA GLU A 65 -11.46 -3.51 4.28
C GLU A 65 -10.93 -3.38 2.85
N LEU A 66 -9.69 -3.82 2.60
CA LEU A 66 -9.15 -3.90 1.25
C LEU A 66 -10.03 -4.77 0.35
N VAL A 67 -10.32 -6.00 0.79
CA VAL A 67 -11.18 -6.93 0.04
C VAL A 67 -12.57 -6.36 -0.17
N ARG A 68 -13.21 -5.81 0.89
CA ARG A 68 -14.54 -5.20 0.80
C ARG A 68 -14.59 -4.08 -0.24
N LYS A 69 -13.58 -3.21 -0.26
CA LYS A 69 -13.50 -2.12 -1.24
C LYS A 69 -13.29 -2.62 -2.65
N LEU A 70 -12.38 -3.54 -2.86
CA LEU A 70 -12.14 -4.10 -4.20
C LEU A 70 -13.40 -4.81 -4.73
N THR A 71 -14.12 -5.55 -3.86
CA THR A 71 -15.40 -6.16 -4.24
C THR A 71 -16.45 -5.12 -4.60
N GLY A 72 -16.62 -4.07 -3.78
CA GLY A 72 -17.57 -3.01 -4.08
C GLY A 72 -17.21 -2.20 -5.33
N LEU A 73 -15.92 -1.92 -5.55
CA LEU A 73 -15.47 -1.23 -6.76
C LEU A 73 -15.64 -2.04 -8.03
N ALA A 74 -15.67 -3.38 -7.96
CA ALA A 74 -15.96 -4.23 -9.11
C ALA A 74 -17.40 -4.09 -9.63
N GLU A 75 -18.31 -3.52 -8.82
CA GLU A 75 -19.68 -3.17 -9.23
C GLU A 75 -19.74 -1.87 -10.06
N HIS A 76 -18.59 -1.18 -10.21
CA HIS A 76 -18.44 0.10 -10.90
C HIS A 76 -17.44 -0.02 -12.08
N PRO A 77 -17.77 -0.77 -13.13
CA PRO A 77 -16.86 -1.00 -14.27
C PRO A 77 -16.57 0.26 -15.09
N GLU A 78 -17.35 1.33 -14.90
CA GLU A 78 -17.15 2.65 -15.53
C GLU A 78 -15.99 3.45 -14.89
N LEU A 79 -15.54 3.07 -13.69
CA LEU A 79 -14.46 3.77 -13.02
C LEU A 79 -13.09 3.42 -13.63
N PRO A 80 -12.16 4.37 -13.65
CA PRO A 80 -10.81 4.08 -14.09
C PRO A 80 -10.11 3.12 -13.12
N GLU A 81 -9.16 2.37 -13.64
CA GLU A 81 -8.32 1.48 -12.84
C GLU A 81 -7.60 2.24 -11.70
N VAL A 82 -7.61 1.64 -10.53
CA VAL A 82 -6.95 2.15 -9.33
C VAL A 82 -6.12 1.05 -8.68
N ARG A 83 -5.08 1.45 -7.95
CA ARG A 83 -4.26 0.52 -7.19
C ARG A 83 -4.44 0.74 -5.69
N PHE A 84 -4.30 -0.36 -4.96
CA PHE A 84 -4.32 -0.36 -3.50
C PHE A 84 -3.03 -0.92 -2.93
N ASP A 85 -2.56 -0.28 -1.87
CA ASP A 85 -1.45 -0.77 -1.03
C ASP A 85 -1.98 -1.20 0.33
N MET A 86 -1.27 -2.14 0.97
CA MET A 86 -1.50 -2.53 2.35
C MET A 86 -0.47 -1.85 3.25
N ILE A 87 -0.92 -0.90 4.09
CA ILE A 87 -0.03 -0.11 4.96
C ILE A 87 -0.15 -0.46 6.44
N GLY A 88 -1.18 -1.20 6.85
CA GLY A 88 -1.37 -1.61 8.23
C GLY A 88 -0.60 -2.90 8.57
N ASN A 89 -0.49 -3.20 9.86
CA ASN A 89 0.16 -4.41 10.33
C ASN A 89 -0.53 -5.67 9.77
N LEU A 90 0.22 -6.52 9.08
CA LEU A 90 -0.28 -7.70 8.40
C LEU A 90 -0.03 -8.96 9.24
N GLN A 91 -1.09 -9.53 9.78
CA GLN A 91 -1.05 -10.83 10.44
C GLN A 91 -0.88 -11.96 9.42
N THR A 92 -0.12 -13.00 9.79
CA THR A 92 0.19 -14.12 8.88
C THR A 92 -1.06 -14.85 8.38
N ASN A 93 -2.11 -14.98 9.18
CA ASN A 93 -3.38 -15.62 8.79
C ASN A 93 -4.21 -14.79 7.79
N LYS A 94 -3.84 -13.54 7.54
CA LYS A 94 -4.53 -12.62 6.61
C LYS A 94 -3.78 -12.41 5.28
N ILE A 95 -2.59 -12.97 5.13
CA ILE A 95 -1.75 -12.76 3.95
C ILE A 95 -2.48 -13.13 2.66
N ASN A 96 -3.23 -14.24 2.63
CA ASN A 96 -3.93 -14.69 1.42
C ASN A 96 -4.97 -13.69 0.88
N ALA A 97 -5.56 -12.88 1.77
CA ALA A 97 -6.51 -11.84 1.38
C ALA A 97 -5.84 -10.61 0.76
N VAL A 98 -4.53 -10.44 0.99
CA VAL A 98 -3.76 -9.28 0.51
C VAL A 98 -2.99 -9.61 -0.77
N LEU A 99 -2.47 -10.84 -0.90
CA LEU A 99 -1.71 -11.28 -2.08
C LEU A 99 -2.56 -11.23 -3.35
N GLY A 100 -2.11 -10.45 -4.32
CA GLY A 100 -2.83 -10.19 -5.57
C GLY A 100 -3.89 -9.08 -5.48
N SER A 101 -4.24 -8.66 -4.26
CA SER A 101 -5.18 -7.56 -3.99
C SER A 101 -4.47 -6.24 -3.70
N ALA A 102 -3.31 -6.28 -3.04
CA ALA A 102 -2.45 -5.12 -2.83
C ALA A 102 -1.26 -5.14 -3.78
N GLU A 103 -0.97 -3.99 -4.40
CA GLU A 103 0.22 -3.86 -5.24
C GLU A 103 1.49 -3.88 -4.40
N LEU A 104 1.47 -3.22 -3.24
CA LEU A 104 2.61 -3.09 -2.35
C LEU A 104 2.18 -3.31 -0.89
N ILE A 105 2.93 -4.13 -0.16
CA ILE A 105 2.77 -4.32 1.29
C ILE A 105 3.86 -3.51 1.99
N HIS A 106 3.49 -2.51 2.80
CA HIS A 106 4.42 -1.56 3.41
C HIS A 106 4.97 -2.04 4.77
N SER A 107 4.31 -2.99 5.43
CA SER A 107 4.50 -3.30 6.86
C SER A 107 5.30 -4.59 7.10
N VAL A 108 6.35 -4.86 6.31
CA VAL A 108 7.16 -6.06 6.49
C VAL A 108 8.32 -5.78 7.43
N GLY A 109 8.10 -5.96 8.74
CA GLY A 109 9.07 -5.66 9.79
C GLY A 109 9.85 -6.87 10.33
N SER A 110 9.65 -8.09 9.78
CA SER A 110 10.32 -9.30 10.30
C SER A 110 10.56 -10.36 9.23
N LEU A 111 11.59 -11.18 9.45
CA LEU A 111 11.87 -12.34 8.60
C LEU A 111 10.71 -13.33 8.59
N HIS A 112 10.08 -13.56 9.76
CA HIS A 112 8.93 -14.48 9.89
C HIS A 112 7.78 -14.08 8.97
N LEU A 113 7.39 -12.80 8.95
CA LEU A 113 6.33 -12.29 8.09
C LEU A 113 6.73 -12.40 6.61
N ALA A 114 7.97 -12.02 6.27
CA ALA A 114 8.47 -12.09 4.90
C ALA A 114 8.49 -13.53 4.35
N GLN A 115 8.92 -14.50 5.16
CA GLN A 115 8.89 -15.93 4.81
C GLN A 115 7.45 -16.42 4.61
N ALA A 116 6.53 -16.00 5.48
CA ALA A 116 5.13 -16.34 5.37
C ALA A 116 4.48 -15.74 4.10
N ILE A 117 4.84 -14.52 3.71
CA ILE A 117 4.41 -13.91 2.43
C ILE A 117 5.00 -14.69 1.26
N SER A 118 6.31 -14.93 1.24
CA SER A 118 7.00 -15.62 0.14
C SER A 118 6.43 -17.03 -0.09
N SER A 119 6.20 -17.80 0.99
CA SER A 119 5.67 -19.17 0.88
C SER A 119 4.23 -19.24 0.39
N ARG A 120 3.42 -18.20 0.61
CA ARG A 120 2.06 -18.13 0.07
C ARG A 120 2.05 -17.54 -1.35
N ALA A 121 2.94 -16.60 -1.64
CA ALA A 121 3.07 -16.03 -2.97
C ALA A 121 3.44 -17.09 -4.02
N VAL A 122 4.35 -18.04 -3.71
CA VAL A 122 4.70 -19.11 -4.66
C VAL A 122 3.47 -19.92 -5.07
N ARG A 123 2.61 -20.29 -4.11
CA ARG A 123 1.38 -21.06 -4.38
C ARG A 123 0.41 -20.30 -5.29
N LYS A 124 0.26 -18.99 -5.05
CA LYS A 124 -0.60 -18.14 -5.90
C LYS A 124 -0.02 -17.92 -7.29
N ILE A 125 1.31 -17.84 -7.42
CA ILE A 125 1.99 -17.76 -8.71
C ILE A 125 1.78 -19.07 -9.49
N GLU A 126 1.97 -20.21 -8.85
CA GLU A 126 1.75 -21.54 -9.45
C GLU A 126 0.29 -21.77 -9.86
N ALA A 127 -0.66 -21.19 -9.10
CA ALA A 127 -2.10 -21.23 -9.43
C ALA A 127 -2.51 -20.18 -10.50
N GLY A 128 -1.61 -19.30 -10.94
CA GLY A 128 -1.92 -18.22 -11.88
C GLY A 128 -2.69 -17.04 -11.29
N GLU A 129 -2.83 -17.01 -9.95
CA GLU A 129 -3.56 -15.94 -9.24
C GLU A 129 -2.68 -14.71 -8.94
N LEU A 130 -1.36 -14.84 -9.09
CA LEU A 130 -0.39 -13.76 -8.90
C LEU A 130 0.62 -13.81 -10.04
N SER A 131 0.84 -12.69 -10.71
CA SER A 131 1.68 -12.59 -11.91
C SER A 131 3.19 -12.61 -11.63
N GLY A 132 3.61 -12.58 -10.35
CA GLY A 132 5.02 -12.59 -9.97
C GLY A 132 5.25 -12.28 -8.48
N PRO A 133 6.50 -12.04 -8.08
CA PRO A 133 6.85 -11.81 -6.69
C PRO A 133 6.10 -10.61 -6.09
N GLN A 134 5.55 -10.80 -4.87
CA GLN A 134 4.86 -9.72 -4.15
C GLN A 134 5.84 -8.58 -3.82
N ARG A 135 5.48 -7.35 -4.19
CA ARG A 135 6.24 -6.15 -3.83
C ARG A 135 6.05 -5.82 -2.36
N VAL A 136 7.14 -5.47 -1.66
CA VAL A 136 7.11 -5.15 -0.24
C VAL A 136 8.02 -3.97 0.08
N LEU A 137 7.68 -3.21 1.13
CA LEU A 137 8.62 -2.33 1.84
C LEU A 137 9.01 -2.98 3.16
N ILE A 138 10.21 -2.67 3.63
CA ILE A 138 10.66 -3.08 4.96
C ILE A 138 10.27 -1.97 5.94
N GLU A 139 9.45 -2.31 6.91
CA GLU A 139 9.06 -1.41 7.99
C GLU A 139 10.20 -1.29 9.00
N VAL A 140 10.65 -0.05 9.26
CA VAL A 140 11.74 0.28 10.17
C VAL A 140 11.20 1.11 11.33
N ASN A 141 11.39 0.65 12.55
CA ASN A 141 11.03 1.38 13.76
C ASN A 141 12.11 2.42 14.10
N VAL A 142 12.02 3.59 13.49
CA VAL A 142 12.97 4.68 13.69
C VAL A 142 12.74 5.40 15.02
N SER A 143 11.50 5.44 15.50
CA SER A 143 11.16 6.12 16.77
C SER A 143 11.66 5.36 18.00
N GLY A 144 11.90 4.04 17.88
CA GLY A 144 12.25 3.18 19.02
C GLY A 144 11.09 2.91 19.98
N GLU A 145 9.88 3.32 19.65
CA GLU A 145 8.69 3.03 20.46
C GLU A 145 8.33 1.53 20.38
N GLU A 146 8.24 0.85 21.51
CA GLU A 146 7.88 -0.58 21.57
C GLU A 146 6.48 -0.89 20.99
N SER A 147 5.58 0.09 21.03
CA SER A 147 4.21 -0.02 20.48
C SER A 147 4.16 0.00 18.95
N LYS A 148 5.24 0.43 18.28
CA LYS A 148 5.35 0.50 16.83
C LYS A 148 5.94 -0.78 16.26
N GLY A 149 5.43 -1.16 15.07
CA GLY A 149 6.01 -2.24 14.29
C GLY A 149 7.35 -1.86 13.65
N GLY A 150 7.94 -2.85 12.97
CA GLY A 150 9.16 -2.63 12.19
C GLY A 150 10.43 -3.16 12.86
N VAL A 151 11.46 -3.32 12.04
CA VAL A 151 12.79 -3.73 12.50
C VAL A 151 13.54 -2.52 13.07
N ALA A 152 14.33 -2.72 14.11
CA ALA A 152 15.23 -1.68 14.63
C ALA A 152 16.29 -1.30 13.58
N PRO A 153 16.71 -0.02 13.50
CA PRO A 153 17.63 0.45 12.46
C PRO A 153 18.96 -0.31 12.42
N ASP A 154 19.50 -0.71 13.57
CA ASP A 154 20.75 -1.47 13.69
C ASP A 154 20.63 -2.90 13.15
N LYS A 155 19.42 -3.49 13.10
CA LYS A 155 19.13 -4.83 12.57
C LYS A 155 18.69 -4.82 11.10
N LEU A 156 18.49 -3.66 10.51
CA LEU A 156 17.95 -3.54 9.15
C LEU A 156 18.84 -4.24 8.10
N ARG A 157 20.16 -4.07 8.16
CA ARG A 157 21.09 -4.68 7.18
C ARG A 157 21.03 -6.21 7.21
N GLU A 158 20.95 -6.78 8.40
CA GLU A 158 20.84 -8.23 8.61
C GLU A 158 19.52 -8.74 8.03
N LEU A 159 18.42 -8.06 8.33
CA LEU A 159 17.09 -8.42 7.79
C LEU A 159 17.09 -8.36 6.27
N ILE A 160 17.60 -7.29 5.65
CA ILE A 160 17.67 -7.16 4.18
C ILE A 160 18.43 -8.34 3.57
N ALA A 161 19.57 -8.72 4.12
CA ALA A 161 20.37 -9.84 3.60
C ALA A 161 19.60 -11.18 3.65
N GLN A 162 18.82 -11.40 4.70
CA GLN A 162 17.95 -12.59 4.83
C GLN A 162 16.77 -12.54 3.85
N LEU A 163 16.10 -11.39 3.73
CA LEU A 163 14.95 -11.22 2.83
C LEU A 163 15.36 -11.32 1.35
N ALA A 164 16.56 -10.91 0.98
CA ALA A 164 17.07 -11.01 -0.39
C ALA A 164 17.17 -12.46 -0.91
N GLN A 165 17.17 -13.45 -0.02
CA GLN A 165 17.14 -14.87 -0.39
C GLN A 165 15.73 -15.38 -0.76
N LEU A 166 14.67 -14.59 -0.47
CA LEU A 166 13.29 -14.99 -0.70
C LEU A 166 12.85 -14.62 -2.13
N LYS A 167 12.69 -15.63 -2.99
CA LYS A 167 12.46 -15.45 -4.44
C LYS A 167 11.08 -14.87 -4.79
N ASN A 168 10.08 -15.04 -3.91
CA ASN A 168 8.68 -14.68 -4.21
C ASN A 168 8.24 -13.37 -3.54
N ILE A 169 9.19 -12.58 -3.04
CA ILE A 169 8.99 -11.20 -2.65
C ILE A 169 10.00 -10.31 -3.38
N ARG A 170 9.63 -9.05 -3.58
CA ARG A 170 10.50 -8.02 -4.16
C ARG A 170 10.54 -6.80 -3.27
N ILE A 171 11.67 -6.58 -2.61
CA ILE A 171 11.90 -5.38 -1.79
C ILE A 171 11.95 -4.16 -2.71
N LYS A 172 11.12 -3.16 -2.43
CA LYS A 172 11.02 -1.90 -3.20
C LYS A 172 11.59 -0.69 -2.46
N GLY A 173 11.84 -0.82 -1.17
CA GLY A 173 12.35 0.25 -0.33
C GLY A 173 12.03 0.05 1.14
N LEU A 174 12.00 1.14 1.87
CA LEU A 174 11.73 1.20 3.32
C LEU A 174 10.45 1.98 3.59
N MET A 175 9.84 1.70 4.74
CA MET A 175 8.72 2.44 5.32
C MET A 175 9.07 2.77 6.77
N THR A 176 8.77 3.99 7.20
CA THR A 176 9.00 4.44 8.58
C THR A 176 7.77 5.16 9.14
#